data_05711edfd091c3e95b1b3d9423e6ad2b
#
_entry.id   05711edfd091c3e95b1b3d9423e6ad2b
#
_cell.length_a   1.000
_cell.length_b   1.000
_cell.length_c   1.000
_cell.angle_alpha   90.00
_cell.angle_beta   90.00
_cell.angle_gamma   90.00
#
_symmetry.space_group_name_H-M   'P 1'
#
loop_
_entity.id
_entity.type
_entity.pdbx_description
1 polymer ?
#
loop_
_entity_poly.entity_id
_entity_poly.type
_entity_poly.pdbx_seq_one_letter_code
_entity_poly.pdbx_strand_id
1 'polypeptide(L)'
;MLFLQYPPCSTCQKAKKWLDAKGIAYTDRHIKEQNPTYEELKAWYEMSGMPLKKFFNTSGLLYKSMGLKDRLPTMTEEEQLRLLATDGMLVMRPVLVLEDRVLTGFKEAEWAQALL
;
A
#
# COMPACT_ATOMS: atom_id res chain seq x y z
N MET A 1 5.06 -5.42 -12.86
CA MET A 1 5.04 -4.81 -11.51
C MET A 1 3.85 -3.87 -11.44
N LEU A 2 3.17 -3.86 -10.31
CA LEU A 2 1.96 -3.08 -10.09
C LEU A 2 2.23 -1.94 -9.12
N PHE A 3 1.91 -0.72 -9.54
CA PHE A 3 2.09 0.49 -8.73
C PHE A 3 0.71 1.07 -8.38
N LEU A 4 0.28 0.86 -7.13
CA LEU A 4 -0.97 1.41 -6.64
C LEU A 4 -0.69 2.76 -5.99
N GLN A 5 -1.35 3.80 -6.48
CA GLN A 5 -1.08 5.16 -6.02
C GLN A 5 -2.36 6.00 -6.03
N TYR A 6 -2.31 7.10 -5.30
CA TYR A 6 -3.37 8.10 -5.26
C TYR A 6 -2.81 9.39 -5.84
N PRO A 7 -3.30 9.86 -7.00
CA PRO A 7 -2.68 11.00 -7.70
C PRO A 7 -2.48 12.27 -6.86
N PRO A 8 -3.42 12.69 -5.98
CA PRO A 8 -3.20 13.86 -5.14
C PRO A 8 -2.16 13.67 -4.02
N CYS A 9 -1.71 12.47 -3.76
CA CYS A 9 -0.77 12.18 -2.69
C CYS A 9 0.65 12.58 -3.09
N SER A 10 1.29 13.46 -2.30
CA SER A 10 2.64 13.96 -2.60
C SER A 10 3.69 12.85 -2.59
N THR A 11 3.58 11.91 -1.66
CA THR A 11 4.49 10.75 -1.58
C THR A 11 4.35 9.87 -2.82
N CYS A 12 3.12 9.67 -3.30
CA CYS A 12 2.88 8.93 -4.53
C CYS A 12 3.49 9.61 -5.75
N GLN A 13 3.41 10.94 -5.81
CA GLN A 13 3.99 11.70 -6.91
C GLN A 13 5.52 11.59 -6.92
N LYS A 14 6.14 11.63 -5.76
CA LYS A 14 7.59 11.44 -5.63
C LYS A 14 8.01 10.05 -6.12
N ALA A 15 7.27 9.03 -5.70
CA ALA A 15 7.53 7.65 -6.11
C ALA A 15 7.39 7.47 -7.62
N LYS A 16 6.34 8.04 -8.21
CA LYS A 16 6.08 7.97 -9.65
C LYS A 16 7.20 8.65 -10.44
N LYS A 17 7.62 9.84 -10.01
CA LYS A 17 8.72 10.56 -10.66
C LYS A 17 10.02 9.77 -10.59
N TRP A 18 10.29 9.13 -9.47
CA TRP A 18 11.48 8.32 -9.29
C TRP A 18 11.48 7.11 -10.24
N LEU A 19 10.34 6.39 -10.32
CA LEU A 19 10.19 5.26 -11.24
C LEU A 19 10.39 5.68 -12.69
N ASP A 20 9.76 6.79 -13.10
CA ASP A 20 9.86 7.31 -14.45
C ASP A 20 11.29 7.76 -14.79
N ALA A 21 11.96 8.42 -13.84
CA ALA A 21 13.34 8.87 -14.01
C ALA A 21 14.32 7.70 -14.15
N LYS A 22 14.04 6.56 -13.53
CA LYS A 22 14.86 5.35 -13.63
C LYS A 22 14.49 4.48 -14.85
N GLY A 23 13.47 4.87 -15.62
CA GLY A 23 13.02 4.11 -16.77
C GLY A 23 12.39 2.78 -16.43
N ILE A 24 11.82 2.65 -15.23
CA ILE A 24 11.22 1.42 -14.75
C ILE A 24 9.76 1.33 -15.23
N ALA A 25 9.41 0.26 -15.93
CA ALA A 25 8.05 0.03 -16.40
C ALA A 25 7.18 -0.53 -15.28
N TYR A 26 5.93 -0.05 -15.20
CA TYR A 26 4.96 -0.49 -14.20
C TYR A 26 3.54 -0.30 -14.73
N THR A 27 2.59 -1.03 -14.13
CA THR A 27 1.16 -0.80 -14.35
C THR A 27 0.67 0.17 -13.27
N ASP A 28 0.15 1.31 -13.70
CA ASP A 28 -0.39 2.34 -12.80
C ASP A 28 -1.84 2.00 -12.45
N ARG A 29 -2.14 1.91 -11.15
CA ARG A 29 -3.49 1.62 -10.68
C ARG A 29 -3.91 2.63 -9.61
N HIS A 30 -5.07 3.25 -9.80
CA HIS A 30 -5.63 4.21 -8.85
C HIS A 30 -6.16 3.48 -7.63
N ILE A 31 -5.54 3.69 -6.47
CA ILE A 31 -5.82 2.91 -5.26
C ILE A 31 -7.23 3.15 -4.70
N LYS A 32 -7.81 4.32 -4.96
CA LYS A 32 -9.17 4.67 -4.49
C LYS A 32 -10.24 4.16 -5.44
N GLU A 33 -10.10 4.42 -6.74
CA GLU A 33 -11.09 4.04 -7.74
C GLU A 33 -11.09 2.55 -8.04
N GLN A 34 -9.94 1.92 -7.93
CA GLN A 34 -9.74 0.49 -8.13
C GLN A 34 -9.09 -0.09 -6.87
N ASN A 35 -9.80 0.04 -5.74
CA ASN A 35 -9.26 -0.38 -4.47
C ASN A 35 -8.93 -1.87 -4.46
N PRO A 36 -7.88 -2.26 -3.71
CA PRO A 36 -7.49 -3.67 -3.62
C PRO A 36 -8.61 -4.55 -3.08
N THR A 37 -8.70 -5.77 -3.60
CA THR A 37 -9.62 -6.77 -3.10
C THR A 37 -9.04 -7.46 -1.87
N TYR A 38 -9.89 -8.18 -1.12
CA TYR A 38 -9.43 -8.99 0.00
C TYR A 38 -8.40 -10.02 -0.44
N GLU A 39 -8.65 -10.71 -1.55
CA GLU A 39 -7.75 -11.74 -2.08
C GLU A 39 -6.39 -11.16 -2.45
N GLU A 40 -6.38 -10.00 -3.09
CA GLU A 40 -5.14 -9.29 -3.43
C GLU A 40 -4.36 -8.90 -2.18
N LEU A 41 -5.03 -8.26 -1.23
CA LEU A 41 -4.40 -7.81 0.02
C LEU A 41 -3.83 -8.99 0.81
N LYS A 42 -4.55 -10.09 0.87
CA LYS A 42 -4.09 -11.30 1.55
C LYS A 42 -2.82 -11.85 0.92
N ALA A 43 -2.82 -11.96 -0.42
CA ALA A 43 -1.65 -12.44 -1.16
C ALA A 43 -0.44 -11.52 -0.97
N TRP A 44 -0.66 -10.20 -1.07
CA TRP A 44 0.42 -9.23 -0.88
C TRP A 44 0.97 -9.22 0.53
N TYR A 45 0.09 -9.31 1.53
CA TYR A 45 0.50 -9.41 2.93
C TYR A 45 1.36 -10.66 3.17
N GLU A 46 0.91 -11.81 2.71
CA GLU A 46 1.65 -13.07 2.87
C GLU A 46 3.02 -13.01 2.17
N MET A 47 3.07 -12.44 0.98
CA MET A 47 4.29 -12.29 0.20
C MET A 47 5.26 -11.30 0.82
N SER A 48 4.74 -10.25 1.48
CA SER A 48 5.55 -9.14 2.00
C SER A 48 6.43 -9.51 3.19
N GLY A 49 5.97 -10.43 4.04
CA GLY A 49 6.63 -10.74 5.30
C GLY A 49 6.60 -9.59 6.31
N MET A 50 5.85 -8.53 6.03
CA MET A 50 5.75 -7.35 6.90
C MET A 50 4.58 -7.50 7.88
N PRO A 51 4.63 -6.77 9.03
CA PRO A 51 3.46 -6.65 9.89
C PRO A 51 2.28 -6.05 9.13
N LEU A 52 1.06 -6.56 9.37
CA LEU A 52 -0.14 -6.10 8.68
C LEU A 52 -0.39 -4.60 8.86
N LYS A 53 0.01 -4.03 9.97
CA LYS A 53 -0.10 -2.60 10.24
C LYS A 53 0.58 -1.74 9.17
N LYS A 54 1.62 -2.26 8.52
CA LYS A 54 2.34 -1.55 7.45
C LYS A 54 1.48 -1.31 6.21
N PHE A 55 0.38 -2.05 6.08
CA PHE A 55 -0.56 -1.87 4.98
C PHE A 55 -1.63 -0.81 5.27
N PHE A 56 -1.70 -0.30 6.49
CA PHE A 56 -2.65 0.74 6.85
C PHE A 56 -2.05 2.13 6.72
N ASN A 57 -2.85 3.06 6.21
CA ASN A 57 -2.50 4.48 6.18
C ASN A 57 -2.78 5.10 7.55
N THR A 58 -1.83 4.95 8.46
CA THR A 58 -1.98 5.37 9.87
C THR A 58 -2.06 6.89 10.04
N SER A 59 -1.65 7.65 9.03
CA SER A 59 -1.72 9.12 9.04
C SER A 59 -3.01 9.64 8.42
N GLY A 60 -3.85 8.75 7.87
CA GLY A 60 -5.04 9.12 7.12
C GLY A 60 -6.22 9.50 8.01
N LEU A 61 -7.13 10.28 7.43
CA LEU A 61 -8.34 10.73 8.13
C LEU A 61 -9.25 9.56 8.52
N LEU A 62 -9.43 8.58 7.63
CA LEU A 62 -10.27 7.42 7.90
C LEU A 62 -9.71 6.58 9.04
N TYR A 63 -8.41 6.37 9.07
CA TYR A 63 -7.76 5.62 10.14
C TYR A 63 -8.04 6.27 11.50
N LYS A 64 -7.90 7.59 11.56
CA LYS A 64 -8.15 8.36 12.78
C LYS A 64 -9.62 8.40 13.14
N SER A 65 -10.51 8.69 12.19
CA SER A 65 -11.94 8.81 12.44
C SER A 65 -12.59 7.50 12.86
N MET A 66 -12.06 6.36 12.38
CA MET A 66 -12.56 5.03 12.75
C MET A 66 -11.93 4.50 14.04
N GLY A 67 -11.01 5.23 14.65
CA GLY A 67 -10.33 4.82 15.89
C GLY A 67 -9.52 3.54 15.72
N LEU A 68 -8.90 3.34 14.56
CA LEU A 68 -8.24 2.08 14.24
C LEU A 68 -7.00 1.81 15.09
N LYS A 69 -6.34 2.86 15.60
CA LYS A 69 -5.23 2.68 16.53
C LYS A 69 -5.59 1.76 17.70
N ASP A 70 -6.81 1.94 18.22
CA ASP A 70 -7.29 1.17 19.37
C ASP A 70 -8.04 -0.10 18.94
N ARG A 71 -8.66 -0.10 17.75
CA ARG A 71 -9.46 -1.21 17.25
C ARG A 71 -8.65 -2.35 16.64
N LEU A 72 -7.60 -2.03 15.88
CA LEU A 72 -6.82 -3.04 15.18
C LEU A 72 -6.27 -4.14 16.11
N PRO A 73 -5.74 -3.82 17.31
CA PRO A 73 -5.25 -4.87 18.21
C PRO A 73 -6.29 -5.89 18.63
N THR A 74 -7.59 -5.55 18.52
CA THR A 74 -8.70 -6.44 18.88
C THR A 74 -9.23 -7.22 17.68
N MET A 75 -8.73 -6.95 16.48
CA MET A 75 -9.19 -7.56 15.23
C MET A 75 -8.26 -8.68 14.78
N THR A 76 -8.84 -9.72 14.17
CA THR A 76 -8.05 -10.78 13.54
C THR A 76 -7.41 -10.26 12.25
N GLU A 77 -6.42 -10.99 11.72
CA GLU A 77 -5.82 -10.65 10.44
C GLU A 77 -6.87 -10.64 9.32
N GLU A 78 -7.77 -11.61 9.31
CA GLU A 78 -8.84 -11.67 8.32
C GLU A 78 -9.73 -10.43 8.39
N GLU A 79 -10.14 -10.04 9.60
CA GLU A 79 -10.97 -8.85 9.80
C GLU A 79 -10.25 -7.59 9.32
N GLN A 80 -8.97 -7.46 9.61
CA GLN A 80 -8.16 -6.32 9.18
C GLN A 80 -8.03 -6.26 7.65
N LEU A 81 -7.78 -7.40 7.01
CA LEU A 81 -7.67 -7.48 5.55
C LEU A 81 -9.00 -7.14 4.88
N ARG A 82 -10.11 -7.61 5.42
CA ARG A 82 -11.43 -7.28 4.90
C ARG A 82 -11.76 -5.80 5.06
N LEU A 83 -11.33 -5.20 6.17
CA LEU A 83 -11.48 -3.76 6.40
C LEU A 83 -10.71 -2.96 5.35
N LEU A 84 -9.46 -3.31 5.09
CA LEU A 84 -8.65 -2.66 4.04
C LEU A 84 -9.31 -2.73 2.67
N ALA A 85 -9.98 -3.84 2.38
CA ALA A 85 -10.65 -4.05 1.10
C ALA A 85 -11.92 -3.18 0.92
N THR A 86 -12.41 -2.54 1.98
CA THR A 86 -13.61 -1.70 1.90
C THR A 86 -13.32 -0.32 1.31
N ASP A 87 -12.10 0.18 1.44
CA ASP A 87 -11.76 1.53 0.99
C ASP A 87 -10.26 1.65 0.77
N GLY A 88 -9.87 1.99 -0.46
CA GLY A 88 -8.46 2.17 -0.80
C GLY A 88 -7.77 3.28 -0.02
N MET A 89 -8.52 4.23 0.54
CA MET A 89 -7.95 5.30 1.36
C MET A 89 -7.47 4.82 2.73
N LEU A 90 -7.87 3.61 3.14
CA LEU A 90 -7.34 2.96 4.35
C LEU A 90 -5.96 2.36 4.12
N VAL A 91 -5.61 2.11 2.87
CA VAL A 91 -4.38 1.42 2.49
C VAL A 91 -3.21 2.40 2.44
N MET A 92 -2.07 1.98 2.99
CA MET A 92 -0.81 2.73 2.87
C MET A 92 -0.48 2.91 1.39
N ARG A 93 -0.06 4.11 1.01
CA ARG A 93 0.26 4.41 -0.39
C ARG A 93 1.57 5.17 -0.53
N PRO A 94 2.27 4.92 -1.62
CA PRO A 94 1.98 3.94 -2.66
C PRO A 94 2.23 2.50 -2.20
N VAL A 95 1.67 1.54 -2.94
CA VAL A 95 2.00 0.11 -2.81
C VAL A 95 2.64 -0.33 -4.11
N LEU A 96 3.79 -0.97 -4.01
CA LEU A 96 4.49 -1.52 -5.18
C LEU A 96 4.55 -3.03 -5.04
N VAL A 97 3.91 -3.74 -5.98
CA VAL A 97 3.84 -5.19 -5.99
C VAL A 97 4.80 -5.73 -7.04
N LEU A 98 5.83 -6.45 -6.59
CA LEU A 98 6.81 -7.12 -7.43
C LEU A 98 6.47 -8.61 -7.49
N GLU A 99 7.26 -9.39 -8.23
CA GLU A 99 7.02 -10.83 -8.36
C GLU A 99 7.20 -11.57 -7.02
N ASP A 100 8.15 -11.12 -6.22
CA ASP A 100 8.57 -11.82 -5.01
C ASP A 100 8.46 -11.00 -3.73
N ARG A 101 8.00 -9.76 -3.81
CA ARG A 101 7.91 -8.87 -2.65
C ARG A 101 6.93 -7.73 -2.87
N VAL A 102 6.55 -7.07 -1.78
CA VAL A 102 5.68 -5.90 -1.78
C VAL A 102 6.33 -4.82 -0.95
N LEU A 103 6.30 -3.58 -1.45
CA LEU A 103 6.77 -2.41 -0.73
C LEU A 103 5.58 -1.49 -0.45
N THR A 104 5.49 -0.95 0.76
CA THR A 104 4.45 0.00 1.13
C THR A 104 5.08 1.32 1.56
N GLY A 105 4.49 2.44 1.12
CA GLY A 105 5.09 3.75 1.28
C GLY A 105 6.27 3.92 0.32
N PHE A 106 6.87 5.10 0.31
CA PHE A 106 8.02 5.34 -0.56
C PHE A 106 9.23 5.76 0.27
N LYS A 107 10.21 4.86 0.33
CA LYS A 107 11.54 5.11 0.88
C LYS A 107 12.52 4.83 -0.25
N GLU A 108 13.13 5.87 -0.79
CA GLU A 108 13.96 5.78 -1.99
C GLU A 108 15.05 4.72 -1.88
N ALA A 109 15.77 4.68 -0.75
CA ALA A 109 16.83 3.69 -0.54
C ALA A 109 16.32 2.25 -0.59
N GLU A 110 15.16 2.02 0.00
CA GLU A 110 14.51 0.69 -0.01
C GLU A 110 14.08 0.29 -1.41
N TRP A 111 13.49 1.22 -2.15
CA TRP A 111 13.06 0.98 -3.53
C TRP A 111 14.26 0.77 -4.46
N ALA A 112 15.33 1.55 -4.27
CA ALA A 112 16.56 1.38 -5.04
C ALA A 112 17.17 0.00 -4.81
N GLN A 113 17.18 -0.46 -3.56
CA GLN A 113 17.71 -1.78 -3.22
C GLN A 113 16.89 -2.91 -3.85
N ALA A 114 15.58 -2.73 -3.94
CA ALA A 114 14.70 -3.74 -4.50
C ALA A 114 14.69 -3.76 -6.03
N LEU A 115 14.91 -2.61 -6.68
CA LEU A 115 14.70 -2.43 -8.12
C LEU A 115 15.96 -2.20 -8.93
N LEU A 116 17.04 -1.79 -8.30
CA LEU A 116 18.31 -1.47 -8.96
C LEU A 116 19.43 -2.45 -8.52
#